data_1adaeed219f5ef94a21a68db6e261b34
#
_entry.id   1adaeed219f5ef94a21a68db6e261b34
#
_cell.length_a   1.000
_cell.length_b   1.000
_cell.length_c   1.000
_cell.angle_alpha   90.00
_cell.angle_beta   90.00
_cell.angle_gamma   90.00
#
_symmetry.space_group_name_H-M   'P 1'
#
loop_
_entity.id
_entity.type
_entity.pdbx_description
1 polymer ?
#
loop_
_entity_poly.entity_id
_entity_poly.type
_entity_poly.pdbx_seq_one_letter_code
_entity_poly.pdbx_strand_id
1 'polypeptide(L)'
;MEWSLLFFFNSVLLGVGLAMDAFSVSLANGLNEPQMKKKKMVGVAGIFGLFQALMPMIGWVCVHTIVQYFQSFQKFIPWIALILLLYIGGKMLIEGIKNKDGEVEKPEVGMMALLIQAVATSIDALSVGFTISDYDLIMALVCALIIAVVTFIICMAGLVIGKRFGTKIANKAEILGGVILIVIGLEIFITGIF
;
A
#
# COMPACT_ATOMS: atom_id res chain seq x y z
N MET A 1 2.24 1.85 29.29
CA MET A 1 0.82 1.84 28.83
C MET A 1 0.21 0.49 29.17
N GLU A 2 -1.09 0.43 29.51
CA GLU A 2 -1.76 -0.81 29.89
C GLU A 2 -2.54 -1.39 28.71
N TRP A 3 -2.74 -2.71 28.71
CA TRP A 3 -3.61 -3.43 27.75
C TRP A 3 -5.06 -3.00 27.96
N SER A 4 -5.49 -1.97 27.27
CA SER A 4 -6.83 -1.38 27.38
C SER A 4 -7.63 -1.57 26.09
N LEU A 5 -8.94 -1.50 26.19
CA LEU A 5 -9.83 -1.48 25.01
C LEU A 5 -9.44 -0.35 24.05
N LEU A 6 -8.98 0.78 24.58
CA LEU A 6 -8.51 1.94 23.82
C LEU A 6 -7.28 1.61 22.97
N PHE A 7 -6.34 0.79 23.48
CA PHE A 7 -5.18 0.32 22.70
C PHE A 7 -5.62 -0.45 21.44
N PHE A 8 -6.54 -1.42 21.60
CA PHE A 8 -7.04 -2.18 20.45
C PHE A 8 -7.80 -1.31 19.47
N PHE A 9 -8.64 -0.41 19.96
CA PHE A 9 -9.38 0.53 19.13
C PHE A 9 -8.44 1.44 18.32
N ASN A 10 -7.45 2.04 18.96
CA ASN A 10 -6.45 2.89 18.32
C ASN A 10 -5.62 2.11 17.29
N SER A 11 -5.22 0.87 17.61
CA SER A 11 -4.46 0.01 16.67
C SER A 11 -5.28 -0.32 15.42
N VAL A 12 -6.58 -0.59 15.57
CA VAL A 12 -7.49 -0.81 14.44
C VAL A 12 -7.66 0.47 13.63
N LEU A 13 -7.83 1.62 14.29
CA LEU A 13 -8.00 2.92 13.64
C LEU A 13 -6.74 3.30 12.83
N LEU A 14 -5.55 3.09 13.39
CA LEU A 14 -4.27 3.24 12.68
C LEU A 14 -4.21 2.31 11.47
N GLY A 15 -4.59 1.04 11.64
CA GLY A 15 -4.64 0.07 10.55
C GLY A 15 -5.57 0.48 9.41
N VAL A 16 -6.74 1.04 9.73
CA VAL A 16 -7.69 1.55 8.72
C VAL A 16 -7.10 2.75 7.99
N GLY A 17 -6.52 3.72 8.72
CA GLY A 17 -5.91 4.90 8.13
C GLY A 17 -4.80 4.53 7.14
N LEU A 18 -3.83 3.74 7.61
CA LEU A 18 -2.68 3.29 6.82
C LEU A 18 -3.05 2.38 5.63
N ALA A 19 -4.18 1.66 5.72
CA ALA A 19 -4.60 0.76 4.67
C ALA A 19 -5.23 1.47 3.46
N MET A 20 -5.51 2.78 3.51
CA MET A 20 -6.21 3.49 2.43
C MET A 20 -5.40 3.53 1.13
N ASP A 21 -4.10 3.80 1.21
CA ASP A 21 -3.21 3.79 0.04
C ASP A 21 -3.09 2.39 -0.55
N ALA A 22 -2.87 1.39 0.32
CA ALA A 22 -2.81 0.00 -0.08
C ALA A 22 -4.15 -0.52 -0.67
N PHE A 23 -5.30 -0.04 -0.17
CA PHE A 23 -6.62 -0.29 -0.75
C PHE A 23 -6.72 0.24 -2.17
N SER A 24 -6.32 1.48 -2.39
CA SER A 24 -6.41 2.15 -3.69
C SER A 24 -5.52 1.46 -4.73
N VAL A 25 -4.29 1.09 -4.33
CA VAL A 25 -3.38 0.30 -5.17
C VAL A 25 -3.93 -1.10 -5.43
N SER A 26 -4.52 -1.76 -4.43
CA SER A 26 -5.17 -3.06 -4.58
C SER A 26 -6.36 -2.99 -5.53
N LEU A 27 -7.14 -1.90 -5.46
CA LEU A 27 -8.23 -1.62 -6.40
C LEU A 27 -7.69 -1.53 -7.84
N ALA A 28 -6.62 -0.76 -8.05
CA ALA A 28 -5.96 -0.60 -9.34
C ALA A 28 -5.45 -1.95 -9.88
N ASN A 29 -4.80 -2.77 -9.03
CA ASN A 29 -4.32 -4.10 -9.39
C ASN A 29 -5.48 -5.04 -9.77
N GLY A 30 -6.60 -4.97 -9.03
CA GLY A 30 -7.81 -5.73 -9.36
C GLY A 30 -8.46 -5.31 -10.67
N LEU A 31 -8.44 -4.02 -11.00
CA LEU A 31 -8.89 -3.48 -12.29
C LEU A 31 -8.01 -3.97 -13.43
N ASN A 32 -6.69 -3.93 -13.24
CA ASN A 32 -5.69 -4.32 -14.23
C ASN A 32 -5.74 -5.84 -14.54
N GLU A 33 -6.01 -6.68 -13.53
CA GLU A 33 -6.06 -8.13 -13.68
C GLU A 33 -7.42 -8.72 -13.25
N PRO A 34 -8.50 -8.56 -14.04
CA PRO A 34 -9.84 -9.04 -13.69
C PRO A 34 -9.94 -10.55 -13.55
N GLN A 35 -9.01 -11.31 -14.15
CA GLN A 35 -8.94 -12.77 -14.08
C GLN A 35 -8.05 -13.27 -12.92
N MET A 36 -7.59 -12.37 -12.05
CA MET A 36 -6.69 -12.72 -10.93
C MET A 36 -7.25 -13.89 -10.10
N LYS A 37 -6.43 -14.94 -9.92
CA LYS A 37 -6.80 -16.12 -9.13
C LYS A 37 -6.86 -15.77 -7.64
N LYS A 38 -7.74 -16.40 -6.87
CA LYS A 38 -7.86 -16.18 -5.41
C LYS A 38 -6.53 -16.32 -4.66
N LYS A 39 -5.69 -17.32 -5.02
CA LYS A 39 -4.36 -17.48 -4.42
C LYS A 39 -3.46 -16.25 -4.62
N LYS A 40 -3.49 -15.66 -5.82
CA LYS A 40 -2.74 -14.43 -6.12
C LYS A 40 -3.28 -13.24 -5.34
N MET A 41 -4.61 -13.10 -5.22
CA MET A 41 -5.25 -12.06 -4.41
C MET A 41 -4.81 -12.13 -2.94
N VAL A 42 -4.83 -13.33 -2.36
CA VAL A 42 -4.34 -13.57 -0.98
C VAL A 42 -2.85 -13.23 -0.86
N GLY A 43 -2.03 -13.58 -1.85
CA GLY A 43 -0.62 -13.24 -1.89
C GLY A 43 -0.39 -11.73 -1.94
N VAL A 44 -1.11 -11.03 -2.81
CA VAL A 44 -1.04 -9.56 -2.95
C VAL A 44 -1.45 -8.88 -1.63
N ALA A 45 -2.62 -9.19 -1.09
CA ALA A 45 -3.08 -8.62 0.17
C ALA A 45 -2.16 -8.97 1.34
N GLY A 46 -1.57 -10.19 1.33
CA GLY A 46 -0.59 -10.62 2.32
C GLY A 46 0.71 -9.81 2.26
N ILE A 47 1.21 -9.50 1.06
CA ILE A 47 2.39 -8.65 0.89
C ILE A 47 2.11 -7.24 1.43
N PHE A 48 0.99 -6.61 1.06
CA PHE A 48 0.63 -5.30 1.59
C PHE A 48 0.50 -5.32 3.11
N GLY A 49 -0.22 -6.29 3.68
CA GLY A 49 -0.35 -6.44 5.13
C GLY A 49 0.99 -6.63 5.84
N LEU A 50 1.89 -7.44 5.27
CA LEU A 50 3.23 -7.67 5.81
C LEU A 50 4.05 -6.37 5.84
N PHE A 51 4.09 -5.61 4.75
CA PHE A 51 4.82 -4.35 4.70
C PHE A 51 4.22 -3.31 5.65
N GLN A 52 2.89 -3.26 5.79
CA GLN A 52 2.21 -2.39 6.74
C GLN A 52 2.47 -2.76 8.22
N ALA A 53 2.88 -3.99 8.51
CA ALA A 53 3.35 -4.37 9.84
C ALA A 53 4.85 -4.10 10.03
N LEU A 54 5.65 -4.39 9.01
CA LEU A 54 7.11 -4.25 9.08
C LEU A 54 7.54 -2.78 9.22
N MET A 55 6.89 -1.86 8.50
CA MET A 55 7.30 -0.46 8.50
C MET A 55 7.13 0.23 9.86
N PRO A 56 6.00 0.11 10.60
CA PRO A 56 5.92 0.64 11.97
C PRO A 56 6.96 0.02 12.90
N MET A 57 7.25 -1.29 12.75
CA MET A 57 8.27 -1.95 13.55
C MET A 57 9.67 -1.44 13.24
N ILE A 58 10.00 -1.19 11.97
CA ILE A 58 11.27 -0.56 11.59
C ILE A 58 11.33 0.85 12.18
N GLY A 59 10.27 1.65 12.08
CA GLY A 59 10.18 2.97 12.69
C GLY A 59 10.37 2.92 14.20
N TRP A 60 9.72 1.99 14.90
CA TRP A 60 9.85 1.78 16.33
C TRP A 60 11.31 1.44 16.73
N VAL A 61 11.95 0.50 16.02
CA VAL A 61 13.37 0.15 16.23
C VAL A 61 14.27 1.35 15.96
N CYS A 62 14.02 2.12 14.90
CA CYS A 62 14.80 3.31 14.57
C CYS A 62 14.74 4.37 15.68
N VAL A 63 13.56 4.60 16.27
CA VAL A 63 13.43 5.53 17.42
C VAL A 63 14.27 5.08 18.60
N HIS A 64 14.31 3.78 18.89
CA HIS A 64 15.03 3.24 20.05
C HIS A 64 16.54 3.10 19.83
N THR A 65 17.00 3.13 18.56
CA THR A 65 18.42 2.90 18.25
C THR A 65 19.13 4.12 17.64
N ILE A 66 18.52 4.84 16.68
CA ILE A 66 19.26 5.83 15.86
C ILE A 66 18.34 6.99 15.42
N VAL A 67 17.82 7.77 16.35
CA VAL A 67 16.90 8.89 16.07
C VAL A 67 17.47 9.92 15.07
N GLN A 68 18.77 10.21 15.12
CA GLN A 68 19.36 11.31 14.31
C GLN A 68 19.47 11.00 12.81
N TYR A 69 19.71 9.75 12.42
CA TYR A 69 19.86 9.37 11.00
C TYR A 69 18.52 9.18 10.28
N PHE A 70 17.49 8.79 11.02
CA PHE A 70 16.19 8.51 10.46
C PHE A 70 15.44 9.75 9.96
N GLN A 71 15.54 10.87 10.67
CA GLN A 71 14.92 12.14 10.26
C GLN A 71 15.43 12.64 8.89
N SER A 72 16.70 12.38 8.58
CA SER A 72 17.28 12.75 7.29
C SER A 72 16.74 11.90 6.15
N PHE A 73 16.47 10.62 6.40
CA PHE A 73 15.93 9.70 5.39
C PHE A 73 14.45 9.96 5.08
N GLN A 74 13.64 10.36 6.06
CA GLN A 74 12.22 10.67 5.87
C GLN A 74 11.98 11.71 4.76
N LYS A 75 12.88 12.67 4.57
CA LYS A 75 12.76 13.69 3.53
C LYS A 75 12.80 13.13 2.10
N PHE A 76 13.42 11.98 1.88
CA PHE A 76 13.54 11.34 0.57
C PHE A 76 12.37 10.42 0.25
N ILE A 77 11.62 10.00 1.26
CA ILE A 77 10.53 9.04 1.15
C ILE A 77 9.45 9.48 0.15
N PRO A 78 8.89 10.72 0.21
CA PRO A 78 7.86 11.16 -0.73
C PRO A 78 8.35 11.18 -2.17
N TRP A 79 9.63 11.50 -2.40
CA TRP A 79 10.26 11.48 -3.72
C TRP A 79 10.37 10.07 -4.29
N ILE A 80 10.78 9.11 -3.47
CA ILE A 80 10.89 7.70 -3.88
C ILE A 80 9.50 7.16 -4.24
N ALA A 81 8.50 7.39 -3.38
CA ALA A 81 7.13 6.96 -3.63
C ALA A 81 6.56 7.57 -4.92
N LEU A 82 6.73 8.87 -5.11
CA LEU A 82 6.28 9.56 -6.32
C LEU A 82 6.89 8.94 -7.58
N ILE A 83 8.22 8.79 -7.63
CA ILE A 83 8.92 8.24 -8.81
C ILE A 83 8.42 6.82 -9.12
N LEU A 84 8.29 5.97 -8.10
CA LEU A 84 7.89 4.58 -8.27
C LEU A 84 6.43 4.46 -8.74
N LEU A 85 5.51 5.20 -8.13
CA LEU A 85 4.09 5.15 -8.50
C LEU A 85 3.81 5.83 -9.84
N LEU A 86 4.54 6.90 -10.19
CA LEU A 86 4.49 7.50 -11.52
C LEU A 86 5.02 6.54 -12.60
N TYR A 87 6.09 5.81 -12.31
CA TYR A 87 6.63 4.82 -13.25
C TYR A 87 5.63 3.69 -13.52
N ILE A 88 5.05 3.09 -12.47
CA ILE A 88 4.08 1.98 -12.60
C ILE A 88 2.77 2.48 -13.21
N GLY A 89 2.22 3.58 -12.70
CA GLY A 89 0.98 4.17 -13.20
C GLY A 89 1.11 4.69 -14.64
N GLY A 90 2.24 5.30 -14.96
CA GLY A 90 2.56 5.76 -16.32
C GLY A 90 2.68 4.59 -17.31
N LYS A 91 3.32 3.49 -16.91
CA LYS A 91 3.39 2.27 -17.72
C LYS A 91 1.98 1.71 -17.99
N MET A 92 1.15 1.59 -16.96
CA MET A 92 -0.25 1.13 -17.11
C MET A 92 -1.07 2.05 -18.04
N LEU A 93 -0.90 3.38 -17.93
CA LEU A 93 -1.57 4.33 -18.83
C LEU A 93 -1.17 4.14 -20.28
N ILE A 94 0.14 4.01 -20.55
CA ILE A 94 0.67 3.84 -21.90
C ILE A 94 0.17 2.52 -22.50
N GLU A 95 0.17 1.44 -21.74
CA GLU A 95 -0.34 0.13 -22.14
C GLU A 95 -1.85 0.20 -22.41
N GLY A 96 -2.63 0.80 -21.53
CA GLY A 96 -4.09 0.96 -21.69
C GLY A 96 -4.49 1.85 -22.89
N ILE A 97 -3.66 2.83 -23.26
CA ILE A 97 -3.90 3.67 -24.44
C ILE A 97 -3.52 2.94 -25.74
N LYS A 98 -2.41 2.19 -25.72
CA LYS A 98 -1.92 1.46 -26.89
C LYS A 98 -2.78 0.24 -27.24
N ASN A 99 -3.35 -0.43 -26.26
CA ASN A 99 -4.14 -1.67 -26.44
C ASN A 99 -5.58 -1.41 -26.86
N LYS A 100 -5.83 -0.45 -27.78
CA LYS A 100 -7.17 -0.15 -28.30
C LYS A 100 -7.79 -1.27 -29.15
N ASP A 101 -7.03 -2.23 -29.64
CA ASP A 101 -7.44 -3.21 -30.65
C ASP A 101 -7.54 -4.68 -30.16
N GLY A 102 -7.99 -4.89 -28.92
CA GLY A 102 -8.67 -6.15 -28.56
C GLY A 102 -7.85 -7.44 -28.41
N GLU A 103 -6.57 -7.49 -28.72
CA GLU A 103 -5.69 -8.62 -28.41
C GLU A 103 -4.83 -8.30 -27.18
N VAL A 104 -5.41 -8.52 -26.01
CA VAL A 104 -4.75 -8.22 -24.74
C VAL A 104 -4.20 -9.50 -24.14
N GLU A 105 -2.91 -9.75 -24.29
CA GLU A 105 -2.15 -10.36 -23.22
C GLU A 105 -2.23 -9.40 -22.04
N LYS A 106 -3.16 -9.67 -21.11
CA LYS A 106 -3.32 -8.83 -19.91
C LYS A 106 -2.05 -8.94 -19.10
N PRO A 107 -1.31 -7.85 -18.90
CA PRO A 107 -0.08 -7.92 -18.15
C PRO A 107 -0.42 -8.35 -16.72
N GLU A 108 0.05 -9.53 -16.34
CA GLU A 108 -0.03 -9.95 -14.96
C GLU A 108 0.77 -8.98 -14.11
N VAL A 109 0.21 -8.54 -12.99
CA VAL A 109 0.95 -7.72 -12.02
C VAL A 109 2.14 -8.56 -11.53
N GLY A 110 3.33 -8.20 -11.96
CA GLY A 110 4.55 -8.92 -11.63
C GLY A 110 4.95 -8.75 -10.17
N MET A 111 5.67 -9.71 -9.60
CA MET A 111 6.10 -9.70 -8.21
C MET A 111 6.92 -8.44 -7.86
N MET A 112 7.80 -8.00 -8.75
CA MET A 112 8.61 -6.78 -8.53
C MET A 112 7.73 -5.53 -8.43
N ALA A 113 6.71 -5.39 -9.28
CA ALA A 113 5.77 -4.28 -9.22
C ALA A 113 4.98 -4.28 -7.91
N LEU A 114 4.54 -5.46 -7.45
CA LEU A 114 3.86 -5.62 -6.15
C LEU A 114 4.75 -5.21 -4.97
N LEU A 115 6.01 -5.61 -4.96
CA LEU A 115 6.94 -5.23 -3.90
C LEU A 115 7.18 -3.73 -3.88
N ILE A 116 7.38 -3.10 -5.04
CA ILE A 116 7.54 -1.65 -5.16
C ILE A 116 6.28 -0.93 -4.65
N GLN A 117 5.10 -1.37 -5.05
CA GLN A 117 3.83 -0.81 -4.59
C GLN A 117 3.67 -0.97 -3.07
N ALA A 118 3.98 -2.15 -2.52
CA ALA A 118 3.87 -2.41 -1.09
C ALA A 118 4.82 -1.52 -0.28
N VAL A 119 6.06 -1.35 -0.73
CA VAL A 119 7.00 -0.41 -0.10
C VAL A 119 6.46 1.01 -0.19
N ALA A 120 6.06 1.47 -1.39
CA ALA A 120 5.60 2.85 -1.60
C ALA A 120 4.38 3.21 -0.73
N THR A 121 3.41 2.29 -0.60
CA THR A 121 2.17 2.51 0.18
C THR A 121 2.32 2.27 1.68
N SER A 122 3.43 1.74 2.15
CA SER A 122 3.69 1.49 3.58
C SER A 122 4.72 2.44 4.19
N ILE A 123 5.16 3.40 3.40
CA ILE A 123 6.19 4.37 3.82
C ILE A 123 5.67 5.29 4.94
N ASP A 124 4.42 5.72 4.89
CA ASP A 124 3.75 6.48 5.93
C ASP A 124 3.63 5.69 7.24
N ALA A 125 3.46 4.37 7.14
CA ALA A 125 3.45 3.46 8.29
C ALA A 125 4.76 3.50 9.11
N LEU A 126 5.87 3.88 8.47
CA LEU A 126 7.13 4.11 9.17
C LEU A 126 6.99 5.21 10.25
N SER A 127 6.24 6.27 9.95
CA SER A 127 5.98 7.37 10.88
C SER A 127 5.13 6.94 12.07
N VAL A 128 4.28 5.93 11.92
CA VAL A 128 3.52 5.34 13.02
C VAL A 128 4.43 4.68 14.05
N GLY A 129 5.61 4.19 13.65
CA GLY A 129 6.63 3.70 14.58
C GLY A 129 7.05 4.73 15.62
N PHE A 130 7.05 6.03 15.28
CA PHE A 130 7.27 7.12 16.24
C PHE A 130 6.08 7.30 17.17
N THR A 131 4.87 7.20 16.67
CA THR A 131 3.62 7.34 17.44
C THR A 131 3.49 6.24 18.49
N ILE A 132 3.96 5.03 18.17
CA ILE A 132 3.94 3.87 19.08
C ILE A 132 5.26 3.67 19.83
N SER A 133 6.15 4.67 19.81
CA SER A 133 7.46 4.57 20.47
C SER A 133 7.38 4.32 21.99
N ASP A 134 6.31 4.79 22.64
CA ASP A 134 6.07 4.55 24.07
C ASP A 134 5.56 3.13 24.38
N TYR A 135 5.29 2.32 23.36
CA TYR A 135 4.87 0.93 23.54
C TYR A 135 6.08 0.05 23.82
N ASP A 136 5.91 -0.92 24.70
CA ASP A 136 6.90 -1.99 24.83
C ASP A 136 6.91 -2.86 23.55
N LEU A 137 7.94 -3.69 23.40
CA LEU A 137 8.11 -4.53 22.21
C LEU A 137 6.88 -5.39 21.93
N ILE A 138 6.23 -5.94 22.97
CA ILE A 138 5.10 -6.84 22.81
C ILE A 138 3.88 -6.06 22.34
N MET A 139 3.61 -4.90 22.92
CA MET A 139 2.53 -4.01 22.49
C MET A 139 2.75 -3.50 21.06
N ALA A 140 3.97 -3.12 20.70
CA ALA A 140 4.30 -2.70 19.34
C ALA A 140 4.07 -3.82 18.32
N LEU A 141 4.49 -5.06 18.64
CA LEU A 141 4.23 -6.23 17.80
C LEU A 141 2.75 -6.53 17.63
N VAL A 142 1.96 -6.45 18.71
CA VAL A 142 0.50 -6.67 18.64
C VAL A 142 -0.18 -5.57 17.84
N CYS A 143 0.21 -4.32 18.02
CA CYS A 143 -0.28 -3.20 17.19
C CYS A 143 0.03 -3.43 15.71
N ALA A 144 1.28 -3.78 15.37
CA ALA A 144 1.69 -4.07 14.01
C ALA A 144 0.91 -5.26 13.40
N LEU A 145 0.65 -6.30 14.18
CA LEU A 145 -0.16 -7.45 13.74
C LEU A 145 -1.61 -7.04 13.45
N ILE A 146 -2.22 -6.21 14.30
CA ILE A 146 -3.57 -5.68 14.07
C ILE A 146 -3.60 -4.86 12.77
N ILE A 147 -2.62 -3.98 12.57
CA ILE A 147 -2.47 -3.20 11.34
C ILE A 147 -2.38 -4.13 10.12
N ALA A 148 -1.55 -5.19 10.19
CA ALA A 148 -1.43 -6.16 9.10
C ALA A 148 -2.75 -6.84 8.74
N VAL A 149 -3.50 -7.31 9.74
CA VAL A 149 -4.79 -7.98 9.55
C VAL A 149 -5.83 -7.03 8.95
N VAL A 150 -5.93 -5.82 9.48
CA VAL A 150 -6.84 -4.79 8.96
C VAL A 150 -6.49 -4.45 7.51
N THR A 151 -5.21 -4.22 7.20
CA THR A 151 -4.74 -3.95 5.83
C THR A 151 -5.04 -5.11 4.91
N PHE A 152 -4.78 -6.34 5.33
CA PHE A 152 -5.09 -7.53 4.53
C PHE A 152 -6.57 -7.58 4.13
N ILE A 153 -7.48 -7.35 5.08
CA ILE A 153 -8.94 -7.36 4.84
C ILE A 153 -9.32 -6.25 3.87
N ILE A 154 -8.81 -5.05 4.08
CA ILE A 154 -9.10 -3.87 3.25
C ILE A 154 -8.55 -4.05 1.83
N CYS A 155 -7.32 -4.56 1.67
CA CYS A 155 -6.73 -4.86 0.37
C CYS A 155 -7.49 -5.96 -0.38
N MET A 156 -7.93 -7.02 0.32
CA MET A 156 -8.80 -8.05 -0.27
C MET A 156 -10.10 -7.46 -0.80
N ALA A 157 -10.73 -6.55 -0.06
CA ALA A 157 -11.92 -5.83 -0.53
C ALA A 157 -11.60 -4.99 -1.78
N GLY A 158 -10.49 -4.25 -1.79
CA GLY A 158 -10.01 -3.47 -2.94
C GLY A 158 -9.83 -4.34 -4.18
N LEU A 159 -9.12 -5.47 -4.05
CA LEU A 159 -8.91 -6.43 -5.15
C LEU A 159 -10.23 -7.01 -5.68
N VAL A 160 -11.17 -7.39 -4.81
CA VAL A 160 -12.49 -7.92 -5.21
C VAL A 160 -13.30 -6.88 -5.97
N ILE A 161 -13.34 -5.65 -5.45
CA ILE A 161 -14.03 -4.53 -6.07
C ILE A 161 -13.39 -4.23 -7.44
N GLY A 162 -12.07 -4.06 -7.48
CA GLY A 162 -11.33 -3.79 -8.71
C GLY A 162 -11.54 -4.86 -9.77
N LYS A 163 -11.44 -6.14 -9.39
CA LYS A 163 -11.72 -7.27 -10.27
C LYS A 163 -13.14 -7.24 -10.85
N ARG A 164 -14.14 -6.92 -10.03
CA ARG A 164 -15.55 -6.87 -10.46
C ARG A 164 -15.79 -5.73 -11.43
N PHE A 165 -15.21 -4.57 -11.18
CA PHE A 165 -15.30 -3.43 -12.10
C PHE A 165 -14.46 -3.64 -13.36
N GLY A 166 -13.26 -4.21 -13.25
CA GLY A 166 -12.39 -4.52 -14.39
C GLY A 166 -13.03 -5.42 -15.43
N THR A 167 -13.90 -6.37 -15.02
CA THR A 167 -14.67 -7.21 -15.96
C THR A 167 -15.73 -6.42 -16.73
N LYS A 168 -16.24 -5.33 -16.15
CA LYS A 168 -17.28 -4.47 -16.80
C LYS A 168 -16.69 -3.38 -17.70
N ILE A 169 -15.44 -2.98 -17.43
CA ILE A 169 -14.78 -1.85 -18.09
C ILE A 169 -13.45 -2.31 -18.71
N ALA A 170 -13.45 -3.49 -19.32
CA ALA A 170 -12.21 -4.19 -19.75
C ALA A 170 -11.24 -3.29 -20.54
N ASN A 171 -11.74 -2.44 -21.44
CA ASN A 171 -10.90 -1.58 -22.30
C ASN A 171 -10.40 -0.29 -21.61
N LYS A 172 -10.86 0.03 -20.40
CA LYS A 172 -10.49 1.25 -19.66
C LYS A 172 -9.90 0.96 -18.27
N ALA A 173 -9.87 -0.30 -17.86
CA ALA A 173 -9.43 -0.67 -16.52
C ALA A 173 -7.96 -0.34 -16.26
N GLU A 174 -7.09 -0.58 -17.25
CA GLU A 174 -5.66 -0.21 -17.19
C GLU A 174 -5.44 1.29 -17.05
N ILE A 175 -6.18 2.08 -17.85
CA ILE A 175 -6.12 3.54 -17.79
C ILE A 175 -6.57 4.01 -16.41
N LEU A 176 -7.67 3.47 -15.90
CA LEU A 176 -8.20 3.86 -14.59
C LEU A 176 -7.23 3.48 -13.46
N GLY A 177 -6.67 2.26 -13.50
CA GLY A 177 -5.66 1.81 -12.54
C GLY A 177 -4.40 2.68 -12.57
N GLY A 178 -3.89 3.02 -13.76
CA GLY A 178 -2.75 3.90 -13.93
C GLY A 178 -3.01 5.32 -13.39
N VAL A 179 -4.19 5.88 -13.64
CA VAL A 179 -4.60 7.19 -13.08
C VAL A 179 -4.63 7.14 -11.55
N ILE A 180 -5.22 6.10 -10.96
CA ILE A 180 -5.28 5.94 -9.49
C ILE A 180 -3.85 5.94 -8.91
N LEU A 181 -2.93 5.17 -9.47
CA LEU A 181 -1.54 5.10 -8.97
C LEU A 181 -0.81 6.44 -9.07
N ILE A 182 -1.02 7.19 -10.16
CA ILE A 182 -0.42 8.52 -10.33
C ILE A 182 -0.99 9.49 -9.29
N VAL A 183 -2.31 9.50 -9.07
CA VAL A 183 -2.96 10.37 -8.09
C VAL A 183 -2.44 10.07 -6.67
N ILE A 184 -2.31 8.79 -6.30
CA ILE A 184 -1.75 8.39 -5.00
C ILE A 184 -0.29 8.85 -4.87
N GLY A 185 0.53 8.64 -5.91
CA GLY A 185 1.93 9.10 -5.89
C GLY A 185 2.05 10.61 -5.67
N LEU A 186 1.17 11.39 -6.30
CA LEU A 186 1.08 12.83 -6.10
C LEU A 186 0.58 13.21 -4.70
N GLU A 187 -0.41 12.50 -4.17
CA GLU A 187 -0.95 12.71 -2.82
C GLU A 187 0.13 12.47 -1.77
N ILE A 188 0.83 11.32 -1.82
CA ILE A 188 1.94 11.01 -0.89
C ILE A 188 3.04 12.07 -0.97
N PHE A 189 3.34 12.55 -2.18
CA PHE A 189 4.36 13.58 -2.38
C PHE A 189 3.97 14.91 -1.76
N ILE A 190 2.74 15.38 -2.02
CA ILE A 190 2.25 16.66 -1.51
C ILE A 190 2.16 16.62 0.02
N THR A 191 1.53 15.57 0.58
CA THR A 191 1.37 15.44 2.05
C THR A 191 2.68 15.16 2.78
N GLY A 192 3.69 14.62 2.08
CA GLY A 192 5.00 14.35 2.67
C GLY A 192 5.99 15.51 2.63
N ILE A 193 5.71 16.57 1.83
CA ILE A 193 6.57 17.76 1.71
C ILE A 193 5.96 18.98 2.42
N PHE A 194 4.65 19.14 2.38
CA PHE A 194 3.88 20.25 2.94
C PHE A 194 3.10 19.82 4.17
#